data_995b3a27d7fd5430e73751357a089f05
#
_entry.id   995b3a27d7fd5430e73751357a089f05
#
_cell.length_a   1.000
_cell.length_b   1.000
_cell.length_c   1.000
_cell.angle_alpha   90.00
_cell.angle_beta   90.00
_cell.angle_gamma   90.00
#
_symmetry.space_group_name_H-M   'P 1'
#
loop_
_entity.id
_entity.type
_entity.pdbx_description
1 polymer ?
#
loop_
_entity_poly.entity_id
_entity_poly.type
_entity_poly.pdbx_seq_one_letter_code
_entity_poly.pdbx_strand_id
1 'polypeptide(L)'
;MVPDSWLVLSVSCRSALELERCSGVMFDFGATAVEEINGDLITYFLPPDNLGNFLNLIRMDLNKGLEIEEMFLAYSWQRHEDWSHLWKRGFLPKKISKKLVVKPSWCATESQEDVVTVVIDPGMAFGTAEHPTTRGALRLVEKALSPGQKIMDVGCGSGILTIAAIRLGASHVLSLDSDPYAIEATSANLQRNGIVEKVNVQLEKASQSWLENNGEWEGIVANIQSDTLLPLIDGFKNALNKQGWLVLSGIMADEWTSILSRTEECKFNMRGMDAEKGWISAWFESDG
;
A
#
# COMPACT_ATOMS: atom_id res chain seq x y z
N MET A 1 -2.13 -27.26 11.33
CA MET A 1 -0.65 -27.29 11.27
C MET A 1 -0.29 -26.81 9.87
N VAL A 2 0.53 -25.77 9.74
CA VAL A 2 0.96 -25.29 8.41
C VAL A 2 2.08 -26.21 7.95
N PRO A 3 2.06 -26.73 6.70
CA PRO A 3 3.09 -27.66 6.25
C PRO A 3 4.44 -26.94 6.08
N ASP A 4 5.54 -27.65 6.32
CA ASP A 4 6.91 -27.12 6.12
C ASP A 4 7.24 -26.90 4.64
N SER A 5 6.52 -27.54 3.73
CA SER A 5 6.67 -27.40 2.28
C SER A 5 5.36 -27.71 1.55
N TRP A 6 5.24 -27.14 0.35
CA TRP A 6 4.15 -27.37 -0.60
C TRP A 6 4.66 -28.20 -1.78
N LEU A 7 3.86 -29.14 -2.23
CA LEU A 7 4.07 -29.75 -3.52
C LEU A 7 3.48 -28.84 -4.60
N VAL A 8 4.31 -28.38 -5.51
CA VAL A 8 3.90 -27.54 -6.65
C VAL A 8 3.88 -28.41 -7.89
N LEU A 9 2.73 -28.44 -8.58
CA LEU A 9 2.59 -29.09 -9.88
C LEU A 9 2.41 -28.05 -10.95
N SER A 10 3.07 -28.26 -12.10
CA SER A 10 2.92 -27.43 -13.30
C SER A 10 2.43 -28.30 -14.45
N VAL A 11 1.37 -27.85 -15.12
CA VAL A 11 0.77 -28.50 -16.29
C VAL A 11 0.67 -27.48 -17.42
N SER A 12 1.29 -27.79 -18.56
CA SER A 12 1.20 -26.94 -19.75
C SER A 12 -0.13 -27.16 -20.46
N CYS A 13 -0.95 -26.12 -20.56
CA CYS A 13 -2.25 -26.11 -21.22
C CYS A 13 -2.17 -25.36 -22.54
N ARG A 14 -2.76 -25.93 -23.63
CA ARG A 14 -2.72 -25.35 -24.98
C ARG A 14 -3.98 -24.54 -25.31
N SER A 15 -5.02 -24.62 -24.48
CA SER A 15 -6.28 -23.91 -24.68
C SER A 15 -6.95 -23.57 -23.34
N ALA A 16 -7.85 -22.59 -23.36
CA ALA A 16 -8.67 -22.23 -22.18
C ALA A 16 -9.53 -23.41 -21.68
N LEU A 17 -10.00 -24.27 -22.58
CA LEU A 17 -10.78 -25.46 -22.23
C LEU A 17 -9.93 -26.51 -21.49
N GLU A 18 -8.68 -26.71 -21.92
CA GLU A 18 -7.73 -27.58 -21.22
C GLU A 18 -7.40 -27.02 -19.83
N LEU A 19 -7.20 -25.72 -19.72
CA LEU A 19 -6.89 -25.04 -18.47
C LEU A 19 -8.03 -25.19 -17.46
N GLU A 20 -9.28 -24.95 -17.88
CA GLU A 20 -10.47 -25.12 -17.03
C GLU A 20 -10.60 -26.57 -16.54
N ARG A 21 -10.43 -27.52 -17.44
CA ARG A 21 -10.51 -28.93 -17.10
C ARG A 21 -9.40 -29.39 -16.17
N CYS A 22 -8.15 -29.01 -16.46
CA CYS A 22 -7.01 -29.33 -15.59
C CYS A 22 -7.18 -28.73 -14.21
N SER A 23 -7.69 -27.49 -14.13
CA SER A 23 -8.02 -26.85 -12.86
C SER A 23 -9.03 -27.66 -12.06
N GLY A 24 -10.10 -28.16 -12.71
CA GLY A 24 -11.10 -29.02 -12.05
C GLY A 24 -10.47 -30.28 -11.48
N VAL A 25 -9.67 -31.01 -12.27
CA VAL A 25 -8.94 -32.21 -11.80
C VAL A 25 -8.05 -31.88 -10.61
N MET A 26 -7.27 -30.78 -10.67
CA MET A 26 -6.38 -30.40 -9.56
C MET A 26 -7.15 -30.09 -8.28
N PHE A 27 -8.30 -29.43 -8.36
CA PHE A 27 -9.15 -29.19 -7.18
C PHE A 27 -9.74 -30.49 -6.62
N ASP A 28 -10.14 -31.42 -7.47
CA ASP A 28 -10.66 -32.74 -7.04
C ASP A 28 -9.59 -33.54 -6.26
N PHE A 29 -8.32 -33.33 -6.57
CA PHE A 29 -7.18 -33.90 -5.84
C PHE A 29 -6.75 -33.07 -4.61
N GLY A 30 -7.47 -31.96 -4.31
CA GLY A 30 -7.23 -31.15 -3.10
C GLY A 30 -6.19 -30.04 -3.30
N ALA A 31 -6.07 -29.48 -4.51
CA ALA A 31 -5.28 -28.28 -4.72
C ALA A 31 -5.79 -27.14 -3.82
N THR A 32 -4.88 -26.46 -3.14
CA THR A 32 -5.20 -25.33 -2.24
C THR A 32 -5.23 -24.00 -2.96
N ALA A 33 -4.52 -23.88 -4.07
CA ALA A 33 -4.50 -22.72 -4.95
C ALA A 33 -4.17 -23.14 -6.38
N VAL A 34 -4.65 -22.36 -7.35
CA VAL A 34 -4.41 -22.54 -8.79
C VAL A 34 -4.08 -21.19 -9.38
N GLU A 35 -2.99 -21.10 -10.14
CA GLU A 35 -2.54 -19.89 -10.85
C GLU A 35 -2.27 -20.23 -12.33
N GLU A 36 -2.57 -19.28 -13.22
CA GLU A 36 -2.17 -19.34 -14.61
C GLU A 36 -0.95 -18.43 -14.85
N ILE A 37 0.16 -19.03 -15.28
CA ILE A 37 1.39 -18.29 -15.57
C ILE A 37 1.89 -18.70 -16.96
N ASN A 38 1.86 -17.78 -17.93
CA ASN A 38 2.34 -17.96 -19.31
C ASN A 38 1.71 -19.17 -20.05
N GLY A 39 0.45 -19.51 -19.74
CA GLY A 39 -0.25 -20.65 -20.31
C GLY A 39 -0.03 -21.98 -19.57
N ASP A 40 0.78 -21.99 -18.52
CA ASP A 40 0.93 -23.13 -17.61
C ASP A 40 0.01 -22.98 -16.42
N LEU A 41 -0.63 -24.08 -16.01
CA LEU A 41 -1.40 -24.19 -14.79
C LEU A 41 -0.46 -24.57 -13.64
N ILE A 42 -0.29 -23.69 -12.67
CA ILE A 42 0.50 -23.93 -11.45
C ILE A 42 -0.45 -24.22 -10.30
N THR A 43 -0.25 -25.32 -9.60
CA THR A 43 -1.12 -25.75 -8.50
C THR A 43 -0.32 -26.15 -7.27
N TYR A 44 -0.92 -25.98 -6.10
CA TYR A 44 -0.26 -26.15 -4.80
C TYR A 44 -1.03 -27.17 -3.96
N PHE A 45 -0.31 -28.17 -3.43
CA PHE A 45 -0.86 -29.24 -2.64
C PHE A 45 -0.14 -29.36 -1.29
N LEU A 46 -0.86 -29.84 -0.30
CA LEU A 46 -0.22 -30.39 0.90
C LEU A 46 0.66 -31.58 0.51
N PRO A 47 1.77 -31.83 1.23
CA PRO A 47 2.61 -32.99 0.95
C PRO A 47 1.79 -34.28 1.01
N PRO A 48 1.74 -35.06 -0.08
CA PRO A 48 1.04 -36.35 -0.06
C PRO A 48 1.89 -37.43 0.66
N ASP A 49 1.23 -38.39 1.28
CA ASP A 49 1.90 -39.50 1.95
C ASP A 49 2.79 -40.31 0.98
N ASN A 50 2.37 -40.44 -0.28
CA ASN A 50 3.12 -41.15 -1.32
C ASN A 50 3.08 -40.34 -2.62
N LEU A 51 4.16 -39.62 -2.90
CA LEU A 51 4.27 -38.74 -4.06
C LEU A 51 4.09 -39.50 -5.38
N GLY A 52 4.70 -40.68 -5.53
CA GLY A 52 4.64 -41.45 -6.79
C GLY A 52 3.21 -41.91 -7.10
N ASN A 53 2.49 -42.40 -6.13
CA ASN A 53 1.08 -42.79 -6.30
C ASN A 53 0.20 -41.59 -6.57
N PHE A 54 0.40 -40.47 -5.87
CA PHE A 54 -0.33 -39.23 -6.05
C PHE A 54 -0.20 -38.67 -7.48
N LEU A 55 1.04 -38.58 -7.98
CA LEU A 55 1.32 -38.13 -9.35
C LEU A 55 0.74 -39.05 -10.40
N ASN A 56 0.77 -40.38 -10.18
CA ASN A 56 0.18 -41.34 -11.11
C ASN A 56 -1.33 -41.20 -11.20
N LEU A 57 -2.03 -41.02 -10.07
CA LEU A 57 -3.47 -40.81 -10.04
C LEU A 57 -3.88 -39.53 -10.78
N ILE A 58 -3.18 -38.42 -10.55
CA ILE A 58 -3.41 -37.15 -11.26
C ILE A 58 -3.20 -37.36 -12.76
N ARG A 59 -2.10 -37.99 -13.18
CA ARG A 59 -1.86 -38.24 -14.61
C ARG A 59 -2.94 -39.09 -15.26
N MET A 60 -3.44 -40.10 -14.56
CA MET A 60 -4.54 -40.94 -15.05
C MET A 60 -5.81 -40.11 -15.26
N ASP A 61 -6.15 -39.20 -14.35
CA ASP A 61 -7.36 -38.38 -14.44
C ASP A 61 -7.22 -37.25 -15.45
N LEU A 62 -6.05 -36.62 -15.57
CA LEU A 62 -5.75 -35.66 -16.60
C LEU A 62 -5.86 -36.26 -18.01
N ASN A 63 -5.48 -37.54 -18.20
CA ASN A 63 -5.54 -38.24 -19.46
C ASN A 63 -6.92 -38.84 -19.81
N LYS A 64 -7.86 -38.91 -18.84
CA LYS A 64 -9.24 -39.36 -19.12
C LYS A 64 -9.96 -38.41 -20.06
N GLY A 65 -10.09 -38.82 -21.35
CA GLY A 65 -10.88 -38.11 -22.36
C GLY A 65 -10.16 -36.97 -23.08
N LEU A 66 -8.85 -36.97 -23.08
CA LEU A 66 -8.03 -36.21 -24.03
C LEU A 66 -7.45 -37.20 -25.05
N GLU A 67 -7.66 -36.95 -26.33
CA GLU A 67 -6.93 -37.59 -27.41
C GLU A 67 -5.51 -37.04 -27.57
N ILE A 68 -4.85 -36.69 -26.41
CA ILE A 68 -3.60 -35.94 -26.44
C ILE A 68 -2.48 -36.83 -25.92
N GLU A 69 -1.44 -36.93 -26.72
CA GLU A 69 -0.14 -37.46 -26.33
C GLU A 69 0.37 -36.72 -25.07
N GLU A 70 0.72 -37.48 -24.05
CA GLU A 70 1.32 -37.09 -22.75
C GLU A 70 1.30 -35.61 -22.39
N MET A 71 0.39 -35.24 -21.46
CA MET A 71 0.47 -33.94 -20.82
C MET A 71 1.75 -33.88 -19.97
N PHE A 72 2.55 -32.85 -20.21
CA PHE A 72 3.75 -32.60 -19.42
C PHE A 72 3.35 -32.13 -18.01
N LEU A 73 3.50 -33.02 -17.03
CA LEU A 73 3.31 -32.72 -15.61
C LEU A 73 4.68 -32.65 -14.95
N ALA A 74 5.08 -31.45 -14.58
CA ALA A 74 6.27 -31.22 -13.77
C ALA A 74 5.90 -31.03 -12.30
N TYR A 75 6.82 -31.34 -11.38
CA TYR A 75 6.64 -31.04 -9.96
C TYR A 75 7.90 -30.47 -9.34
N SER A 76 7.71 -29.67 -8.30
CA SER A 76 8.77 -29.15 -7.45
C SER A 76 8.28 -29.05 -5.99
N TRP A 77 9.22 -28.88 -5.06
CA TRP A 77 8.90 -28.61 -3.67
C TRP A 77 9.20 -27.16 -3.34
N GLN A 78 8.21 -26.47 -2.78
CA GLN A 78 8.36 -25.10 -2.31
C GLN A 78 8.26 -25.08 -0.80
N ARG A 79 9.30 -24.62 -0.11
CA ARG A 79 9.27 -24.46 1.34
C ARG A 79 8.29 -23.38 1.74
N HIS A 80 7.57 -23.57 2.83
CA HIS A 80 6.62 -22.59 3.33
C HIS A 80 7.31 -21.24 3.64
N GLU A 81 8.56 -21.28 4.09
CA GLU A 81 9.38 -20.09 4.30
C GLU A 81 9.63 -19.28 3.03
N ASP A 82 9.66 -19.90 1.85
CA ASP A 82 9.94 -19.23 0.58
C ASP A 82 8.80 -18.28 0.18
N TRP A 83 7.56 -18.61 0.51
CA TRP A 83 6.43 -17.71 0.30
C TRP A 83 6.53 -16.44 1.14
N SER A 84 6.91 -16.57 2.39
CA SER A 84 7.10 -15.42 3.29
C SER A 84 8.28 -14.54 2.87
N HIS A 85 9.21 -15.05 2.07
CA HIS A 85 10.37 -14.33 1.57
C HIS A 85 10.24 -13.86 0.11
N LEU A 86 9.49 -14.57 -0.74
CA LEU A 86 9.33 -14.21 -2.16
C LEU A 86 8.63 -12.85 -2.33
N TRP A 87 7.53 -12.61 -1.62
CA TRP A 87 6.85 -11.33 -1.69
C TRP A 87 7.73 -10.16 -1.18
N LYS A 88 8.60 -10.41 -0.20
CA LYS A 88 9.56 -9.41 0.30
C LYS A 88 10.56 -8.97 -0.76
N ARG A 89 10.93 -9.85 -1.71
CA ARG A 89 11.84 -9.51 -2.80
C ARG A 89 11.27 -8.49 -3.78
N GLY A 90 9.94 -8.38 -3.87
CA GLY A 90 9.27 -7.37 -4.69
C GLY A 90 9.31 -5.96 -4.09
N PHE A 91 9.60 -5.82 -2.79
CA PHE A 91 9.65 -4.54 -2.12
C PHE A 91 11.09 -4.08 -1.91
N LEU A 92 11.54 -3.22 -2.78
CA LEU A 92 12.87 -2.62 -2.74
C LEU A 92 12.81 -1.19 -2.18
N PRO A 93 13.94 -0.66 -1.64
CA PRO A 93 14.01 0.73 -1.23
C PRO A 93 13.64 1.66 -2.40
N LYS A 94 12.75 2.62 -2.14
CA LYS A 94 12.29 3.62 -3.12
C LYS A 94 12.80 4.99 -2.78
N LYS A 95 13.55 5.56 -3.70
CA LYS A 95 13.94 6.97 -3.64
C LYS A 95 12.74 7.83 -4.04
N ILE A 96 12.22 8.60 -3.10
CA ILE A 96 11.08 9.51 -3.30
C ILE A 96 11.57 10.86 -3.82
N SER A 97 12.66 11.35 -3.22
CA SER A 97 13.33 12.61 -3.58
C SER A 97 14.84 12.47 -3.38
N LYS A 98 15.57 13.60 -3.41
CA LYS A 98 16.99 13.64 -3.04
C LYS A 98 17.21 13.39 -1.54
N LYS A 99 16.22 13.76 -0.69
CA LYS A 99 16.31 13.71 0.77
C LYS A 99 15.47 12.63 1.42
N LEU A 100 14.59 11.94 0.67
CA LEU A 100 13.62 11.02 1.24
C LEU A 100 13.67 9.65 0.55
N VAL A 101 13.84 8.60 1.34
CA VAL A 101 13.81 7.19 0.91
C VAL A 101 12.80 6.43 1.77
N VAL A 102 11.97 5.61 1.14
CA VAL A 102 11.09 4.64 1.81
C VAL A 102 11.65 3.25 1.59
N LYS A 103 11.71 2.44 2.63
CA LYS A 103 12.20 1.06 2.54
C LYS A 103 11.47 0.14 3.52
N PRO A 104 11.39 -1.16 3.24
CA PRO A 104 10.98 -2.14 4.23
C PRO A 104 12.08 -2.39 5.28
N SER A 105 11.68 -2.95 6.44
CA SER A 105 12.59 -3.18 7.58
C SER A 105 13.73 -4.16 7.28
N TRP A 106 13.49 -5.13 6.38
CA TRP A 106 14.48 -6.15 5.98
C TRP A 106 15.53 -5.67 4.97
N CYS A 107 15.39 -4.47 4.43
CA CYS A 107 16.41 -3.89 3.56
C CYS A 107 17.44 -3.14 4.38
N ALA A 108 18.72 -3.44 4.15
CA ALA A 108 19.82 -2.69 4.76
C ALA A 108 19.74 -1.20 4.35
N THR A 109 20.18 -0.31 5.23
CA THR A 109 20.31 1.12 4.94
C THR A 109 21.80 1.43 4.83
N GLU A 110 22.23 1.94 3.67
CA GLU A 110 23.41 2.78 3.68
C GLU A 110 22.95 4.13 4.24
N SER A 111 23.39 4.47 5.45
CA SER A 111 23.15 5.79 6.02
C SER A 111 23.89 6.82 5.15
N GLN A 112 23.15 7.55 4.36
CA GLN A 112 23.67 8.73 3.66
C GLN A 112 23.39 9.94 4.54
N GLU A 113 24.38 10.77 4.75
CA GLU A 113 24.24 12.07 5.41
C GLU A 113 23.18 12.88 4.63
N ASP A 114 22.24 13.51 5.34
CA ASP A 114 21.09 14.28 4.79
C ASP A 114 19.96 13.49 4.14
N VAL A 115 19.92 12.16 4.20
CA VAL A 115 18.80 11.36 3.68
C VAL A 115 17.90 10.85 4.80
N VAL A 116 16.65 11.30 4.79
CA VAL A 116 15.59 10.82 5.67
C VAL A 116 15.09 9.46 5.20
N THR A 117 15.16 8.47 6.08
CA THR A 117 14.65 7.13 5.81
C THR A 117 13.36 6.89 6.56
N VAL A 118 12.31 6.47 5.82
CA VAL A 118 11.03 6.02 6.33
C VAL A 118 10.96 4.49 6.19
N VAL A 119 10.78 3.79 7.30
CA VAL A 119 10.68 2.33 7.31
C VAL A 119 9.21 1.91 7.32
N ILE A 120 8.74 1.27 6.26
CA ILE A 120 7.37 0.76 6.12
C ILE A 120 7.42 -0.69 5.70
N ASP A 121 6.84 -1.57 6.50
CA ASP A 121 6.62 -2.94 6.08
C ASP A 121 5.26 -3.04 5.39
N PRO A 122 5.20 -3.59 4.17
CA PRO A 122 3.95 -3.84 3.47
C PRO A 122 3.03 -4.74 4.29
N GLY A 123 1.78 -4.35 4.37
CA GLY A 123 0.71 -5.06 5.07
C GLY A 123 -0.62 -4.85 4.35
N MET A 124 -1.73 -5.05 5.04
CA MET A 124 -3.07 -4.85 4.47
C MET A 124 -3.46 -3.37 4.34
N ALA A 125 -2.80 -2.47 5.07
CA ALA A 125 -3.06 -1.04 5.01
C ALA A 125 -2.43 -0.40 3.76
N PHE A 126 -3.13 0.60 3.20
CA PHE A 126 -2.65 1.41 2.08
C PHE A 126 -1.44 2.26 2.47
N GLY A 127 -0.58 2.61 1.51
CA GLY A 127 0.52 3.56 1.73
C GLY A 127 1.91 2.90 1.88
N THR A 128 2.32 2.12 0.88
CA THR A 128 3.67 1.47 0.84
C THR A 128 4.65 2.19 -0.09
N ALA A 129 4.33 3.41 -0.57
CA ALA A 129 5.03 4.15 -1.63
C ALA A 129 5.00 3.46 -3.02
N GLU A 130 4.29 2.34 -3.19
CA GLU A 130 4.06 1.73 -4.51
C GLU A 130 3.12 2.57 -5.36
N HIS A 131 2.13 3.20 -4.74
CA HIS A 131 1.16 4.01 -5.45
C HIS A 131 1.69 5.43 -5.75
N PRO A 132 1.39 6.01 -6.93
CA PRO A 132 1.80 7.37 -7.30
C PRO A 132 1.35 8.44 -6.31
N THR A 133 0.13 8.34 -5.78
CA THR A 133 -0.44 9.30 -4.83
C THR A 133 0.40 9.40 -3.55
N THR A 134 0.85 8.27 -3.00
CA THR A 134 1.70 8.25 -1.82
C THR A 134 3.04 8.94 -2.09
N ARG A 135 3.65 8.68 -3.25
CA ARG A 135 4.92 9.34 -3.63
C ARG A 135 4.74 10.84 -3.86
N GLY A 136 3.65 11.25 -4.53
CA GLY A 136 3.31 12.65 -4.73
C GLY A 136 3.11 13.38 -3.41
N ALA A 137 2.30 12.81 -2.50
CA ALA A 137 2.09 13.39 -1.16
C ALA A 137 3.40 13.52 -0.37
N LEU A 138 4.26 12.49 -0.38
CA LEU A 138 5.57 12.54 0.28
C LEU A 138 6.46 13.68 -0.25
N ARG A 139 6.55 13.85 -1.58
CA ARG A 139 7.32 14.94 -2.21
C ARG A 139 6.79 16.33 -1.87
N LEU A 140 5.47 16.47 -1.72
CA LEU A 140 4.85 17.73 -1.37
C LEU A 140 4.93 18.03 0.12
N VAL A 141 4.79 17.03 0.99
CA VAL A 141 5.03 17.20 2.44
C VAL A 141 6.47 17.62 2.71
N GLU A 142 7.47 17.03 2.01
CA GLU A 142 8.88 17.45 2.11
C GLU A 142 9.09 18.93 1.78
N LYS A 143 8.31 19.48 0.82
CA LYS A 143 8.42 20.89 0.39
C LYS A 143 7.64 21.84 1.31
N ALA A 144 6.48 21.39 1.81
CA ALA A 144 5.56 22.25 2.57
C ALA A 144 5.94 22.35 4.06
N LEU A 145 6.48 21.25 4.62
CA LEU A 145 6.74 21.15 6.05
C LEU A 145 7.98 21.95 6.46
N SER A 146 7.83 22.75 7.50
CA SER A 146 8.93 23.39 8.24
C SER A 146 9.16 22.68 9.58
N PRO A 147 10.41 22.56 10.04
CA PRO A 147 10.71 21.91 11.32
C PRO A 147 9.97 22.59 12.49
N GLY A 148 9.51 21.78 13.43
CA GLY A 148 8.80 22.23 14.63
C GLY A 148 7.27 22.30 14.49
N GLN A 149 6.73 22.18 13.29
CA GLN A 149 5.28 22.25 13.03
C GLN A 149 4.51 21.06 13.59
N LYS A 150 3.25 21.31 13.97
CA LYS A 150 2.24 20.31 14.34
C LYS A 150 1.39 19.97 13.12
N ILE A 151 1.30 18.71 12.79
CA ILE A 151 0.69 18.22 11.55
C ILE A 151 -0.48 17.28 11.88
N MET A 152 -1.51 17.31 11.03
CA MET A 152 -2.58 16.30 10.99
C MET A 152 -2.44 15.45 9.72
N ASP A 153 -2.51 14.13 9.86
CA ASP A 153 -2.54 13.14 8.77
C ASP A 153 -3.92 12.47 8.77
N VAL A 154 -4.74 12.79 7.75
CA VAL A 154 -6.12 12.32 7.63
C VAL A 154 -6.21 11.16 6.64
N GLY A 155 -6.61 10.00 7.12
CA GLY A 155 -6.53 8.73 6.38
C GLY A 155 -5.09 8.21 6.38
N CYS A 156 -4.52 7.98 7.57
CA CYS A 156 -3.09 7.70 7.74
C CYS A 156 -2.63 6.35 7.16
N GLY A 157 -3.54 5.38 6.99
CA GLY A 157 -3.24 4.08 6.39
C GLY A 157 -2.10 3.35 7.10
N SER A 158 -0.97 3.18 6.42
CA SER A 158 0.26 2.59 6.97
C SER A 158 1.03 3.51 7.92
N GLY A 159 0.66 4.79 8.03
CA GLY A 159 1.37 5.84 8.75
C GLY A 159 2.58 6.42 8.00
N ILE A 160 2.72 6.14 6.72
CA ILE A 160 3.89 6.56 5.93
C ILE A 160 4.07 8.08 5.90
N LEU A 161 3.00 8.86 5.72
CA LEU A 161 3.04 10.33 5.70
C LEU A 161 3.32 10.89 7.10
N THR A 162 2.70 10.31 8.11
CA THR A 162 2.99 10.59 9.53
C THR A 162 4.48 10.41 9.86
N ILE A 163 5.04 9.25 9.51
CA ILE A 163 6.45 8.94 9.79
C ILE A 163 7.37 9.89 9.01
N ALA A 164 7.06 10.15 7.74
CA ALA A 164 7.80 11.09 6.93
C ALA A 164 7.78 12.50 7.54
N ALA A 165 6.61 13.00 7.98
CA ALA A 165 6.48 14.31 8.61
C ALA A 165 7.36 14.43 9.88
N ILE A 166 7.32 13.43 10.78
CA ILE A 166 8.17 13.41 11.99
C ILE A 166 9.66 13.38 11.63
N ARG A 167 10.06 12.54 10.67
CA ARG A 167 11.45 12.42 10.22
C ARG A 167 11.96 13.68 9.52
N LEU A 168 11.08 14.43 8.87
CA LEU A 168 11.36 15.73 8.24
C LEU A 168 11.37 16.89 9.25
N GLY A 169 11.04 16.65 10.52
CA GLY A 169 11.19 17.62 11.59
C GLY A 169 9.88 18.12 12.19
N ALA A 170 8.72 17.56 11.89
CA ALA A 170 7.49 17.87 12.60
C ALA A 170 7.67 17.59 14.11
N SER A 171 7.15 18.48 14.96
CA SER A 171 7.21 18.31 16.41
C SER A 171 6.21 17.28 16.92
N HIS A 172 5.05 17.22 16.30
CA HIS A 172 3.95 16.33 16.65
C HIS A 172 3.07 16.06 15.45
N VAL A 173 2.52 14.83 15.35
CA VAL A 173 1.52 14.47 14.34
C VAL A 173 0.31 13.84 15.02
N LEU A 174 -0.88 14.31 14.67
CA LEU A 174 -2.14 13.60 14.89
C LEU A 174 -2.49 12.80 13.64
N SER A 175 -2.59 11.49 13.78
CA SER A 175 -2.91 10.57 12.71
C SER A 175 -4.30 9.99 12.90
N LEU A 176 -5.16 10.14 11.91
CA LEU A 176 -6.56 9.69 11.94
C LEU A 176 -6.80 8.64 10.85
N ASP A 177 -7.52 7.61 11.19
CA ASP A 177 -8.12 6.70 10.20
C ASP A 177 -9.43 6.12 10.74
N SER A 178 -10.36 5.82 9.85
CA SER A 178 -11.63 5.16 10.19
C SER A 178 -11.52 3.63 10.19
N ASP A 179 -10.42 3.08 9.68
CA ASP A 179 -10.15 1.65 9.62
C ASP A 179 -9.26 1.20 10.79
N PRO A 180 -9.74 0.30 11.68
CA PRO A 180 -8.93 -0.22 12.78
C PRO A 180 -7.65 -0.94 12.29
N TYR A 181 -7.65 -1.55 11.12
CA TYR A 181 -6.44 -2.16 10.54
C TYR A 181 -5.38 -1.12 10.15
N ALA A 182 -5.80 0.06 9.69
CA ALA A 182 -4.89 1.17 9.44
C ALA A 182 -4.25 1.69 10.73
N ILE A 183 -5.03 1.79 11.81
CA ILE A 183 -4.53 2.19 13.14
C ILE A 183 -3.48 1.20 13.67
N GLU A 184 -3.75 -0.10 13.54
CA GLU A 184 -2.81 -1.15 13.93
C GLU A 184 -1.51 -1.08 13.10
N ALA A 185 -1.63 -0.94 11.76
CA ALA A 185 -0.50 -0.84 10.85
C ALA A 185 0.34 0.42 11.14
N THR A 186 -0.31 1.58 11.30
CA THR A 186 0.36 2.83 11.70
C THR A 186 1.13 2.64 13.00
N SER A 187 0.49 2.11 14.04
CA SER A 187 1.11 1.91 15.36
C SER A 187 2.34 0.99 15.27
N ALA A 188 2.25 -0.10 14.53
CA ALA A 188 3.37 -1.01 14.30
C ALA A 188 4.53 -0.33 13.55
N ASN A 189 4.24 0.47 12.52
CA ASN A 189 5.26 1.19 11.77
C ASN A 189 5.89 2.33 12.57
N LEU A 190 5.16 3.01 13.44
CA LEU A 190 5.71 4.00 14.39
C LEU A 190 6.71 3.36 15.34
N GLN A 191 6.41 2.17 15.88
CA GLN A 191 7.34 1.42 16.72
C GLN A 191 8.62 1.07 15.98
N ARG A 192 8.51 0.56 14.73
CA ARG A 192 9.68 0.24 13.87
C ARG A 192 10.57 1.46 13.61
N ASN A 193 9.98 2.64 13.54
CA ASN A 193 10.70 3.88 13.33
C ASN A 193 11.15 4.56 14.64
N GLY A 194 10.76 4.07 15.83
CA GLY A 194 11.16 4.63 17.14
C GLY A 194 10.64 6.04 17.38
N ILE A 195 9.41 6.37 16.96
CA ILE A 195 8.85 7.73 17.01
C ILE A 195 7.46 7.80 17.66
N VAL A 196 7.06 6.78 18.40
CA VAL A 196 5.71 6.65 19.01
C VAL A 196 5.33 7.86 19.87
N GLU A 197 6.27 8.39 20.64
CA GLU A 197 6.01 9.50 21.59
C GLU A 197 5.63 10.83 20.92
N LYS A 198 5.90 10.98 19.62
CA LYS A 198 5.63 12.19 18.84
C LYS A 198 4.32 12.13 18.06
N VAL A 199 3.60 11.03 18.15
CA VAL A 199 2.41 10.78 17.32
C VAL A 199 1.23 10.37 18.20
N ASN A 200 0.10 11.03 17.99
CA ASN A 200 -1.20 10.59 18.50
C ASN A 200 -1.96 9.89 17.39
N VAL A 201 -2.28 8.60 17.56
CA VAL A 201 -3.02 7.80 16.56
C VAL A 201 -4.43 7.59 17.09
N GLN A 202 -5.44 7.94 16.30
CA GLN A 202 -6.85 7.85 16.68
C GLN A 202 -7.67 7.11 15.63
N LEU A 203 -8.48 6.17 16.09
CA LEU A 203 -9.54 5.54 15.28
C LEU A 203 -10.71 6.54 15.21
N GLU A 204 -10.72 7.36 14.16
CA GLU A 204 -11.70 8.43 13.99
C GLU A 204 -11.96 8.69 12.51
N LYS A 205 -13.21 8.92 12.18
CA LYS A 205 -13.60 9.36 10.84
C LYS A 205 -13.67 10.88 10.81
N ALA A 206 -12.73 11.50 10.12
CA ALA A 206 -12.76 12.94 9.92
C ALA A 206 -14.09 13.38 9.29
N SER A 207 -14.71 14.40 9.86
CA SER A 207 -15.88 15.10 9.34
C SER A 207 -15.65 16.59 9.44
N GLN A 208 -16.42 17.38 8.69
CA GLN A 208 -16.29 18.83 8.76
C GLN A 208 -16.42 19.32 10.21
N SER A 209 -17.45 18.91 10.93
CA SER A 209 -17.68 19.31 12.32
C SER A 209 -16.58 18.82 13.28
N TRP A 210 -16.00 17.66 13.03
CA TRP A 210 -14.89 17.17 13.83
C TRP A 210 -13.64 18.04 13.61
N LEU A 211 -13.32 18.37 12.37
CA LEU A 211 -12.19 19.22 11.99
C LEU A 211 -12.33 20.63 12.58
N GLU A 212 -13.52 21.22 12.52
CA GLU A 212 -13.82 22.54 13.13
C GLU A 212 -13.58 22.58 14.64
N ASN A 213 -13.83 21.47 15.34
CA ASN A 213 -13.64 21.37 16.79
C ASN A 213 -12.22 20.91 17.20
N ASN A 214 -11.38 20.52 16.25
CA ASN A 214 -10.02 20.02 16.47
C ASN A 214 -9.01 20.79 15.62
N GLY A 215 -9.05 22.10 15.66
CA GLY A 215 -8.22 23.00 14.87
C GLY A 215 -6.82 23.28 15.45
N GLU A 216 -6.20 24.34 14.92
CA GLU A 216 -4.87 24.84 15.30
C GLU A 216 -3.69 24.03 14.73
N TRP A 217 -3.83 23.49 13.51
CA TRP A 217 -2.77 22.77 12.82
C TRP A 217 -2.00 23.69 11.86
N GLU A 218 -0.68 23.52 11.81
CA GLU A 218 0.20 24.25 10.90
C GLU A 218 0.27 23.59 9.54
N GLY A 219 -0.04 22.29 9.47
CA GLY A 219 -0.17 21.55 8.23
C GLY A 219 -1.15 20.40 8.35
N ILE A 220 -1.83 20.12 7.25
CA ILE A 220 -2.71 18.95 7.11
C ILE A 220 -2.31 18.22 5.83
N VAL A 221 -2.22 16.90 5.91
CA VAL A 221 -2.07 16.03 4.75
C VAL A 221 -3.23 15.04 4.71
N ALA A 222 -3.79 14.81 3.51
CA ALA A 222 -4.82 13.81 3.27
C ALA A 222 -4.57 13.12 1.92
N ASN A 223 -4.30 11.82 1.96
CA ASN A 223 -4.13 10.98 0.78
C ASN A 223 -5.26 9.96 0.71
N ILE A 224 -6.45 10.43 0.40
CA ILE A 224 -7.71 9.68 0.35
C ILE A 224 -8.48 9.99 -0.93
N GLN A 225 -9.55 9.23 -1.22
CA GLN A 225 -10.33 9.38 -2.43
C GLN A 225 -11.01 10.76 -2.51
N SER A 226 -11.16 11.30 -3.72
CA SER A 226 -11.74 12.62 -4.00
C SER A 226 -13.13 12.81 -3.44
N ASP A 227 -13.99 11.77 -3.50
CA ASP A 227 -15.34 11.78 -2.92
C ASP A 227 -15.35 12.05 -1.41
N THR A 228 -14.29 11.61 -0.73
CA THR A 228 -14.10 11.85 0.71
C THR A 228 -13.41 13.20 0.96
N LEU A 229 -12.52 13.65 0.07
CA LEU A 229 -11.82 14.92 0.20
C LEU A 229 -12.75 16.12 0.04
N LEU A 230 -13.58 16.13 -1.01
CA LEU A 230 -14.43 17.28 -1.38
C LEU A 230 -15.26 17.82 -0.20
N PRO A 231 -16.00 17.00 0.59
CA PRO A 231 -16.78 17.49 1.72
C PRO A 231 -15.93 17.92 2.92
N LEU A 232 -14.64 17.61 2.96
CA LEU A 232 -13.74 17.94 4.08
C LEU A 232 -12.97 19.24 3.87
N ILE A 233 -12.95 19.84 2.66
CA ILE A 233 -12.10 21.00 2.33
C ILE A 233 -12.41 22.21 3.23
N ASP A 234 -13.71 22.51 3.52
CA ASP A 234 -14.07 23.57 4.47
C ASP A 234 -13.56 23.27 5.87
N GLY A 235 -13.71 22.02 6.31
CA GLY A 235 -13.20 21.57 7.61
C GLY A 235 -11.69 21.73 7.71
N PHE A 236 -10.94 21.39 6.64
CA PHE A 236 -9.48 21.62 6.59
C PHE A 236 -9.14 23.10 6.71
N LYS A 237 -9.89 23.98 6.02
CA LYS A 237 -9.69 25.42 6.14
C LYS A 237 -9.86 25.92 7.57
N ASN A 238 -10.88 25.43 8.28
CA ASN A 238 -11.19 25.85 9.65
C ASN A 238 -10.23 25.23 10.68
N ALA A 239 -9.68 24.04 10.38
CA ALA A 239 -8.72 23.37 11.25
C ALA A 239 -7.29 23.90 11.11
N LEU A 240 -6.97 24.57 10.04
CA LEU A 240 -5.64 25.14 9.81
C LEU A 240 -5.46 26.50 10.49
N ASN A 241 -4.27 26.71 11.00
CA ASN A 241 -3.81 28.05 11.41
C ASN A 241 -3.74 29.00 10.20
N LYS A 242 -3.68 30.30 10.45
CA LYS A 242 -3.37 31.30 9.42
C LYS A 242 -2.05 30.94 8.76
N GLN A 243 -2.05 30.94 7.41
CA GLN A 243 -0.90 30.53 6.60
C GLN A 243 -0.49 29.05 6.77
N GLY A 244 -1.35 28.21 7.35
CA GLY A 244 -1.16 26.77 7.39
C GLY A 244 -1.22 26.15 5.99
N TRP A 245 -0.57 25.02 5.81
CA TRP A 245 -0.52 24.33 4.52
C TRP A 245 -1.41 23.08 4.48
N LEU A 246 -1.89 22.76 3.28
CA LEU A 246 -2.72 21.59 3.00
C LEU A 246 -2.11 20.80 1.83
N VAL A 247 -1.84 19.52 2.03
CA VAL A 247 -1.47 18.59 0.95
C VAL A 247 -2.61 17.62 0.74
N LEU A 248 -3.20 17.66 -0.47
CA LEU A 248 -4.23 16.72 -0.91
C LEU A 248 -3.66 15.77 -1.95
N SER A 249 -4.02 14.48 -1.85
CA SER A 249 -3.62 13.43 -2.78
C SER A 249 -4.69 12.34 -2.84
N GLY A 250 -4.53 11.39 -3.76
CA GLY A 250 -5.57 10.40 -4.05
C GLY A 250 -6.58 10.87 -5.07
N ILE A 251 -6.21 11.87 -5.88
CA ILE A 251 -7.07 12.56 -6.84
C ILE A 251 -6.77 12.04 -8.25
N MET A 252 -7.77 11.55 -8.96
CA MET A 252 -7.63 11.22 -10.37
C MET A 252 -7.60 12.48 -11.23
N ALA A 253 -6.93 12.43 -12.38
CA ALA A 253 -6.74 13.60 -13.23
C ALA A 253 -8.06 14.20 -13.76
N ASP A 254 -9.09 13.39 -13.97
CA ASP A 254 -10.44 13.82 -14.37
C ASP A 254 -11.26 14.43 -13.23
N GLU A 255 -10.91 14.15 -11.97
CA GLU A 255 -11.55 14.72 -10.77
C GLU A 255 -10.90 16.03 -10.33
N TRP A 256 -9.71 16.35 -10.87
CA TRP A 256 -8.88 17.47 -10.43
C TRP A 256 -9.59 18.82 -10.47
N THR A 257 -10.36 19.09 -11.51
CA THR A 257 -11.06 20.37 -11.68
C THR A 257 -12.02 20.65 -10.51
N SER A 258 -12.72 19.64 -10.02
CA SER A 258 -13.66 19.77 -8.90
C SER A 258 -12.93 20.09 -7.58
N ILE A 259 -11.80 19.42 -7.33
CA ILE A 259 -10.96 19.67 -6.15
C ILE A 259 -10.36 21.09 -6.21
N LEU A 260 -9.81 21.49 -7.35
CA LEU A 260 -9.22 22.81 -7.53
C LEU A 260 -10.26 23.92 -7.31
N SER A 261 -11.43 23.83 -7.97
CA SER A 261 -12.51 24.81 -7.79
C SER A 261 -12.92 24.92 -6.32
N ARG A 262 -13.07 23.80 -5.63
CA ARG A 262 -13.46 23.81 -4.21
C ARG A 262 -12.39 24.40 -3.30
N THR A 263 -11.10 24.12 -3.56
CA THR A 263 -10.01 24.73 -2.79
C THR A 263 -9.92 26.24 -3.01
N GLU A 264 -10.14 26.73 -4.23
CA GLU A 264 -10.19 28.16 -4.54
C GLU A 264 -11.37 28.86 -3.85
N GLU A 265 -12.58 28.26 -3.84
CA GLU A 265 -13.74 28.78 -3.10
C GLU A 265 -13.44 28.93 -1.61
N CYS A 266 -12.69 27.98 -1.02
CA CYS A 266 -12.26 28.00 0.38
C CYS A 266 -11.02 28.89 0.61
N LYS A 267 -10.59 29.69 -0.37
CA LYS A 267 -9.44 30.61 -0.28
C LYS A 267 -8.13 29.91 0.06
N PHE A 268 -7.87 28.82 -0.62
CA PHE A 268 -6.56 28.18 -0.65
C PHE A 268 -5.79 28.61 -1.91
N ASN A 269 -4.51 28.91 -1.76
CA ASN A 269 -3.61 29.20 -2.86
C ASN A 269 -2.74 28.00 -3.17
N MET A 270 -2.81 27.48 -4.39
CA MET A 270 -1.95 26.39 -4.82
C MET A 270 -0.48 26.83 -4.89
N ARG A 271 0.41 26.09 -4.24
CA ARG A 271 1.86 26.32 -4.18
C ARG A 271 2.67 25.29 -4.96
N GLY A 272 2.09 24.12 -5.17
CA GLY A 272 2.78 23.06 -5.92
C GLY A 272 1.85 21.92 -6.29
N MET A 273 2.25 21.20 -7.32
CA MET A 273 1.53 20.03 -7.81
C MET A 273 2.53 18.95 -8.20
N ASP A 274 2.13 17.70 -8.03
CA ASP A 274 2.83 16.51 -8.49
C ASP A 274 1.84 15.64 -9.26
N ALA A 275 2.18 15.29 -10.49
CA ALA A 275 1.33 14.48 -11.35
C ALA A 275 2.10 13.25 -11.82
N GLU A 276 1.58 12.06 -11.54
CA GLU A 276 2.22 10.81 -11.89
C GLU A 276 1.17 9.76 -12.27
N LYS A 277 1.29 9.17 -13.48
CA LYS A 277 0.42 8.07 -13.97
C LYS A 277 -1.08 8.33 -13.84
N GLY A 278 -1.54 9.55 -14.17
CA GLY A 278 -2.96 9.92 -14.11
C GLY A 278 -3.46 10.27 -12.71
N TRP A 279 -2.59 10.35 -11.71
CA TRP A 279 -2.90 10.80 -10.37
C TRP A 279 -2.29 12.15 -10.08
N ILE A 280 -3.00 12.97 -9.29
CA ILE A 280 -2.59 14.31 -8.90
C ILE A 280 -2.48 14.38 -7.38
N SER A 281 -1.43 15.05 -6.93
CA SER A 281 -1.25 15.51 -5.57
C SER A 281 -0.99 17.02 -5.63
N ALA A 282 -1.54 17.80 -4.71
CA ALA A 282 -1.39 19.23 -4.70
C ALA A 282 -1.13 19.77 -3.30
N TRP A 283 -0.33 20.82 -3.24
CA TRP A 283 -0.01 21.57 -2.04
C TRP A 283 -0.58 22.97 -2.12
N PHE A 284 -1.29 23.36 -1.09
CA PHE A 284 -1.95 24.64 -0.94
C PHE A 284 -1.51 25.33 0.34
N GLU A 285 -1.61 26.66 0.37
CA GLU A 285 -1.54 27.48 1.59
C GLU A 285 -2.87 28.18 1.83
N SER A 286 -3.27 28.26 3.09
CA SER A 286 -4.46 28.97 3.53
C SER A 286 -4.20 30.48 3.48
N ASP A 287 -5.02 31.25 2.75
CA ASP A 287 -5.11 32.69 2.96
C ASP A 287 -5.65 32.93 4.37
N GLY A 288 -4.94 33.78 5.13
CA GLY A 288 -5.24 34.08 6.54
C GLY A 288 -6.60 34.78 6.76
#